data_2b0c8babab7973929ca861c9f938975f
#
_entry.id   2b0c8babab7973929ca861c9f938975f
#
_cell.length_a   1.000
_cell.length_b   1.000
_cell.length_c   1.000
_cell.angle_alpha   90.00
_cell.angle_beta   90.00
_cell.angle_gamma   90.00
#
_symmetry.space_group_name_H-M   'P 1'
#
loop_
_entity.id
_entity.type
_entity.pdbx_description
1 polymer ?
#
loop_
_entity_poly.entity_id
_entity_poly.type
_entity_poly.pdbx_seq_one_letter_code
_entity_poly.pdbx_strand_id
1 'polypeptide(L)'
;MPNVLVIEDDARVAAEIKSALLDHGFRVDGAFNGTSGLSKALGGNFDVIVLDRMLPEIDGLSLLTKLRGAKISTPVLILSALSAVNERVDGLRAGGDDYLAKPFEFIELTARVDALARRKIAAEAVNELRVGDLCLDLINRVLYRADKPIELLPKEFAIIEFLMSNAGTLVSRKMIFESVWGYSFNHESSVIDVHIGKIRKKLDPDGLNPCIHTVRNTGFILRAAA
;
A
#
# COMPACT_ATOMS: atom_id res chain seq x y z
N MET A 1 -14.08 0.98 -0.18
CA MET A 1 -14.44 0.28 1.08
C MET A 1 -13.39 -0.79 1.30
N PRO A 2 -12.66 -0.79 2.42
CA PRO A 2 -11.66 -1.80 2.69
C PRO A 2 -12.26 -3.20 2.85
N ASN A 3 -11.52 -4.23 2.41
CA ASN A 3 -11.93 -5.63 2.46
C ASN A 3 -11.29 -6.32 3.66
N VAL A 4 -12.09 -6.95 4.52
CA VAL A 4 -11.61 -7.68 5.70
C VAL A 4 -11.92 -9.16 5.54
N LEU A 5 -10.92 -10.02 5.79
CA LEU A 5 -11.13 -11.45 5.94
C LEU A 5 -11.22 -11.80 7.42
N VAL A 6 -12.31 -12.42 7.84
CA VAL A 6 -12.49 -12.94 9.21
C VAL A 6 -12.32 -14.45 9.19
N ILE A 7 -11.37 -14.97 9.96
CA ILE A 7 -11.08 -16.41 10.10
C ILE A 7 -11.36 -16.78 11.56
N GLU A 8 -12.52 -17.37 11.81
CA GLU A 8 -13.06 -17.70 13.13
C GLU A 8 -13.93 -18.92 13.00
N ASP A 9 -13.72 -19.95 13.81
CA ASP A 9 -14.45 -21.23 13.72
C ASP A 9 -15.78 -21.19 14.47
N ASP A 10 -15.93 -20.36 15.50
CA ASP A 10 -17.22 -20.10 16.13
C ASP A 10 -18.12 -19.27 15.22
N ALA A 11 -19.14 -19.91 14.63
CA ALA A 11 -20.04 -19.26 13.70
C ALA A 11 -20.80 -18.07 14.30
N ARG A 12 -21.08 -18.09 15.61
CA ARG A 12 -21.75 -16.98 16.30
C ARG A 12 -20.82 -15.78 16.42
N VAL A 13 -19.60 -16.01 16.92
CA VAL A 13 -18.57 -14.96 17.04
C VAL A 13 -18.23 -14.38 15.67
N ALA A 14 -18.05 -15.22 14.66
CA ALA A 14 -17.82 -14.80 13.27
C ALA A 14 -18.95 -13.92 12.73
N ALA A 15 -20.21 -14.25 13.00
CA ALA A 15 -21.37 -13.47 12.57
C ALA A 15 -21.43 -12.10 13.27
N GLU A 16 -21.17 -12.06 14.58
CA GLU A 16 -21.15 -10.84 15.36
C GLU A 16 -20.01 -9.90 14.90
N ILE A 17 -18.79 -10.42 14.69
CA ILE A 17 -17.65 -9.66 14.13
C ILE A 17 -18.02 -9.11 12.74
N LYS A 18 -18.58 -9.96 11.88
CA LYS A 18 -19.01 -9.56 10.53
C LYS A 18 -20.02 -8.44 10.57
N SER A 19 -21.05 -8.53 11.42
CA SER A 19 -22.06 -7.48 11.57
C SER A 19 -21.41 -6.15 11.99
N ALA A 20 -20.59 -6.17 13.03
CA ALA A 20 -19.94 -4.97 13.54
C ALA A 20 -19.03 -4.30 12.47
N LEU A 21 -18.31 -5.08 11.67
CA LEU A 21 -17.46 -4.55 10.60
C LEU A 21 -18.28 -4.00 9.43
N LEU A 22 -19.37 -4.66 9.05
CA LEU A 22 -20.29 -4.17 8.00
C LEU A 22 -20.90 -2.81 8.39
N ASP A 23 -21.34 -2.68 9.65
CA ASP A 23 -21.92 -1.44 10.19
C ASP A 23 -20.91 -0.27 10.18
N HIS A 24 -19.61 -0.58 10.25
CA HIS A 24 -18.51 0.38 10.13
C HIS A 24 -18.03 0.61 8.68
N GLY A 25 -18.73 0.07 7.67
CA GLY A 25 -18.45 0.35 6.27
C GLY A 25 -17.33 -0.50 5.65
N PHE A 26 -16.97 -1.63 6.25
CA PHE A 26 -16.06 -2.61 5.65
C PHE A 26 -16.81 -3.59 4.73
N ARG A 27 -16.11 -4.18 3.78
CA ARG A 27 -16.55 -5.42 3.12
C ARG A 27 -15.96 -6.59 3.88
N VAL A 28 -16.75 -7.64 4.14
CA VAL A 28 -16.29 -8.74 4.98
C VAL A 28 -16.52 -10.07 4.29
N ASP A 29 -15.45 -10.82 4.11
CA ASP A 29 -15.48 -12.26 3.77
C ASP A 29 -15.12 -13.09 5.01
N GLY A 30 -15.58 -14.35 5.06
CA GLY A 30 -15.36 -15.21 6.22
C GLY A 30 -14.81 -16.59 5.85
N ALA A 31 -14.07 -17.20 6.79
CA ALA A 31 -13.64 -18.59 6.76
C ALA A 31 -13.78 -19.19 8.17
N PHE A 32 -14.15 -20.48 8.25
CA PHE A 32 -14.47 -21.15 9.51
C PHE A 32 -13.41 -22.16 9.94
N ASN A 33 -12.29 -22.26 9.24
CA ASN A 33 -11.13 -23.09 9.61
C ASN A 33 -9.85 -22.53 8.99
N GLY A 34 -8.70 -23.01 9.47
CA GLY A 34 -7.41 -22.54 9.03
C GLY A 34 -7.11 -22.83 7.56
N THR A 35 -7.56 -23.96 7.01
CA THR A 35 -7.31 -24.34 5.61
C THR A 35 -8.03 -23.43 4.64
N SER A 36 -9.35 -23.20 4.86
CA SER A 36 -10.14 -22.29 4.03
C SER A 36 -9.69 -20.83 4.19
N GLY A 37 -9.31 -20.42 5.41
CA GLY A 37 -8.76 -19.12 5.71
C GLY A 37 -7.46 -18.84 4.94
N LEU A 38 -6.53 -19.79 4.98
CA LEU A 38 -5.27 -19.71 4.24
C LEU A 38 -5.50 -19.59 2.72
N SER A 39 -6.37 -20.46 2.17
CA SER A 39 -6.69 -20.44 0.73
C SER A 39 -7.25 -19.09 0.29
N LYS A 40 -8.20 -18.52 1.06
CA LYS A 40 -8.77 -17.21 0.76
C LYS A 40 -7.74 -16.09 0.89
N ALA A 41 -6.92 -16.11 1.94
CA ALA A 41 -5.92 -15.09 2.18
C ALA A 41 -4.83 -15.08 1.09
N LEU A 42 -4.48 -16.24 0.52
CA LEU A 42 -3.52 -16.34 -0.59
C LEU A 42 -4.10 -15.91 -1.94
N GLY A 43 -5.39 -16.16 -2.17
CA GLY A 43 -6.06 -15.89 -3.46
C GLY A 43 -6.82 -14.57 -3.52
N GLY A 44 -7.03 -13.90 -2.39
CA GLY A 44 -7.83 -12.68 -2.29
C GLY A 44 -7.01 -11.42 -2.03
N ASN A 45 -7.62 -10.28 -2.33
CA ASN A 45 -7.06 -8.98 -1.98
C ASN A 45 -7.80 -8.42 -0.76
N PHE A 46 -7.22 -8.61 0.42
CA PHE A 46 -7.75 -8.13 1.69
C PHE A 46 -6.88 -7.02 2.26
N ASP A 47 -7.51 -6.04 2.89
CA ASP A 47 -6.84 -4.92 3.54
C ASP A 47 -6.46 -5.22 4.98
N VAL A 48 -7.23 -6.09 5.66
CA VAL A 48 -6.95 -6.60 7.00
C VAL A 48 -7.43 -8.05 7.09
N ILE A 49 -6.75 -8.86 7.88
CA ILE A 49 -7.19 -10.21 8.28
C ILE A 49 -7.44 -10.18 9.80
N VAL A 50 -8.63 -10.57 10.22
CA VAL A 50 -8.96 -10.89 11.62
C VAL A 50 -8.83 -12.39 11.76
N LEU A 51 -7.96 -12.86 12.64
CA LEU A 51 -7.54 -14.25 12.72
C LEU A 51 -7.69 -14.79 14.15
N ASP A 52 -8.57 -15.76 14.33
CA ASP A 52 -8.55 -16.53 15.59
C ASP A 52 -7.26 -17.35 15.67
N ARG A 53 -6.67 -17.37 16.85
CA ARG A 53 -5.52 -18.21 17.16
C ARG A 53 -5.88 -19.68 17.21
N MET A 54 -7.03 -20.02 17.78
CA MET A 54 -7.45 -21.40 18.04
C MET A 54 -8.39 -21.91 16.94
N LEU A 55 -7.84 -22.22 15.79
CA LEU A 55 -8.60 -22.74 14.65
C LEU A 55 -8.42 -24.24 14.48
N PRO A 56 -9.44 -24.96 13.98
CA PRO A 56 -9.29 -26.34 13.57
C PRO A 56 -8.41 -26.46 12.32
N GLU A 57 -7.81 -27.65 12.13
CA GLU A 57 -6.95 -28.07 11.01
C GLU A 57 -5.58 -27.37 11.01
N ILE A 58 -5.53 -26.06 10.91
CA ILE A 58 -4.31 -25.24 10.95
C ILE A 58 -4.53 -24.15 11.99
N ASP A 59 -3.73 -24.15 13.05
CA ASP A 59 -3.79 -23.09 14.07
C ASP A 59 -3.40 -21.72 13.50
N GLY A 60 -3.93 -20.65 14.12
CA GLY A 60 -3.78 -19.30 13.60
C GLY A 60 -2.33 -18.82 13.45
N LEU A 61 -1.42 -19.18 14.37
CA LEU A 61 -0.01 -18.77 14.26
C LEU A 61 0.72 -19.52 13.15
N SER A 62 0.41 -20.80 12.95
CA SER A 62 0.92 -21.59 11.82
C SER A 62 0.41 -21.03 10.49
N LEU A 63 -0.88 -20.63 10.42
CA LEU A 63 -1.45 -19.97 9.26
C LEU A 63 -0.73 -18.65 8.98
N LEU A 64 -0.54 -17.81 9.98
CA LEU A 64 0.17 -16.54 9.87
C LEU A 64 1.60 -16.72 9.36
N THR A 65 2.33 -17.69 9.90
CA THR A 65 3.69 -18.03 9.46
C THR A 65 3.71 -18.42 7.97
N LYS A 66 2.73 -19.21 7.51
CA LYS A 66 2.60 -19.59 6.09
C LYS A 66 2.30 -18.37 5.21
N LEU A 67 1.44 -17.44 5.65
CA LEU A 67 1.17 -16.19 4.93
C LEU A 67 2.44 -15.34 4.77
N ARG A 68 3.19 -15.17 5.84
CA ARG A 68 4.46 -14.40 5.79
C ARG A 68 5.52 -15.11 4.93
N GLY A 69 5.60 -16.43 4.96
CA GLY A 69 6.43 -17.23 4.06
C GLY A 69 6.07 -17.06 2.58
N ALA A 70 4.78 -16.89 2.28
CA ALA A 70 4.26 -16.57 0.94
C ALA A 70 4.37 -15.07 0.57
N LYS A 71 5.05 -14.25 1.39
CA LYS A 71 5.23 -12.80 1.21
C LYS A 71 3.91 -11.99 1.23
N ILE A 72 2.87 -12.52 1.84
CA ILE A 72 1.63 -11.77 2.10
C ILE A 72 1.88 -10.82 3.27
N SER A 73 1.83 -9.52 3.00
CA SER A 73 2.06 -8.43 3.97
C SER A 73 0.77 -7.86 4.56
N THR A 74 -0.39 -8.42 4.18
CA THR A 74 -1.69 -7.97 4.72
C THR A 74 -1.65 -7.92 6.24
N PRO A 75 -2.02 -6.80 6.88
CA PRO A 75 -2.07 -6.67 8.33
C PRO A 75 -3.00 -7.69 8.97
N VAL A 76 -2.56 -8.27 10.09
CA VAL A 76 -3.30 -9.32 10.81
C VAL A 76 -3.56 -8.90 12.24
N LEU A 77 -4.86 -8.84 12.62
CA LEU A 77 -5.33 -8.74 14.01
C LEU A 77 -5.56 -10.15 14.54
N ILE A 78 -4.79 -10.57 15.54
CA ILE A 78 -4.93 -11.87 16.18
C ILE A 78 -5.97 -11.78 17.31
N LEU A 79 -6.97 -12.66 17.28
CA LEU A 79 -7.90 -12.87 18.39
C LEU A 79 -7.46 -14.09 19.21
N SER A 80 -7.48 -13.98 20.53
CA SER A 80 -7.09 -15.13 21.38
C SER A 80 -7.73 -15.08 22.77
N ALA A 81 -8.14 -16.22 23.27
CA ALA A 81 -8.56 -16.40 24.66
C ALA A 81 -7.38 -16.34 25.64
N LEU A 82 -6.15 -16.41 25.18
CA LEU A 82 -4.94 -16.43 25.98
C LEU A 82 -4.46 -15.01 26.24
N SER A 83 -4.56 -14.54 27.47
CA SER A 83 -4.20 -13.17 27.88
C SER A 83 -2.75 -13.06 28.39
N ALA A 84 -2.01 -14.17 28.48
CA ALA A 84 -0.64 -14.19 28.97
C ALA A 84 0.30 -13.36 28.08
N VAL A 85 1.19 -12.59 28.71
CA VAL A 85 2.14 -11.72 27.99
C VAL A 85 2.98 -12.48 26.96
N ASN A 86 3.42 -13.70 27.29
CA ASN A 86 4.22 -14.56 26.42
C ASN A 86 3.47 -14.90 25.13
N GLU A 87 2.18 -15.14 25.21
CA GLU A 87 1.31 -15.49 24.08
C GLU A 87 1.14 -14.33 23.08
N ARG A 88 1.03 -13.10 23.60
CA ARG A 88 1.01 -11.90 22.75
C ARG A 88 2.36 -11.68 22.06
N VAL A 89 3.45 -11.93 22.78
CA VAL A 89 4.81 -11.84 22.21
C VAL A 89 4.99 -12.87 21.08
N ASP A 90 4.50 -14.10 21.27
CA ASP A 90 4.61 -15.14 20.23
C ASP A 90 3.76 -14.80 18.99
N GLY A 91 2.55 -14.25 19.18
CA GLY A 91 1.71 -13.77 18.08
C GLY A 91 2.38 -12.66 17.27
N LEU A 92 2.97 -11.68 17.95
CA LEU A 92 3.70 -10.58 17.28
C LEU A 92 4.98 -11.09 16.61
N ARG A 93 5.73 -12.00 17.22
CA ARG A 93 6.93 -12.64 16.63
C ARG A 93 6.60 -13.48 15.39
N ALA A 94 5.42 -14.12 15.36
CA ALA A 94 4.94 -14.83 14.19
C ALA A 94 4.57 -13.92 13.01
N GLY A 95 4.59 -12.58 13.22
CA GLY A 95 4.30 -11.56 12.20
C GLY A 95 2.89 -10.99 12.28
N GLY A 96 2.20 -11.10 13.43
CA GLY A 96 0.96 -10.39 13.71
C GLY A 96 1.22 -8.89 13.90
N ASP A 97 0.27 -8.07 13.46
CA ASP A 97 0.39 -6.61 13.50
C ASP A 97 -0.31 -5.99 14.72
N ASP A 98 -1.31 -6.68 15.27
CA ASP A 98 -1.98 -6.33 16.51
C ASP A 98 -2.60 -7.59 17.15
N TYR A 99 -3.03 -7.46 18.42
CA TYR A 99 -3.55 -8.57 19.23
C TYR A 99 -4.72 -8.09 20.06
N LEU A 100 -5.81 -8.88 20.12
CA LEU A 100 -6.99 -8.59 20.90
C LEU A 100 -7.39 -9.83 21.70
N ALA A 101 -7.46 -9.68 23.05
CA ALA A 101 -7.82 -10.78 23.92
C ALA A 101 -9.34 -10.99 23.95
N LYS A 102 -9.79 -12.25 23.91
CA LYS A 102 -11.18 -12.64 24.19
C LYS A 102 -11.42 -12.78 25.71
N PRO A 103 -12.56 -12.30 26.25
CA PRO A 103 -13.63 -11.59 25.57
C PRO A 103 -13.27 -10.12 25.26
N PHE A 104 -13.77 -9.60 24.15
CA PHE A 104 -13.53 -8.24 23.70
C PHE A 104 -14.83 -7.50 23.38
N GLU A 105 -14.75 -6.16 23.40
CA GLU A 105 -15.83 -5.32 22.92
C GLU A 105 -15.72 -5.08 21.41
N PHE A 106 -16.84 -5.15 20.67
CA PHE A 106 -16.81 -4.97 19.21
C PHE A 106 -16.34 -3.57 18.79
N ILE A 107 -16.57 -2.55 19.63
CA ILE A 107 -16.05 -1.22 19.39
C ILE A 107 -14.51 -1.19 19.41
N GLU A 108 -13.86 -2.00 20.25
CA GLU A 108 -12.41 -2.12 20.28
C GLU A 108 -11.91 -2.86 19.03
N LEU A 109 -12.56 -3.96 18.67
CA LEU A 109 -12.22 -4.72 17.46
C LEU A 109 -12.27 -3.83 16.21
N THR A 110 -13.39 -3.11 16.02
CA THR A 110 -13.55 -2.24 14.83
C THR A 110 -12.54 -1.10 14.81
N ALA A 111 -12.22 -0.49 15.95
CA ALA A 111 -11.21 0.56 16.04
C ALA A 111 -9.80 0.05 15.67
N ARG A 112 -9.44 -1.19 16.07
CA ARG A 112 -8.16 -1.83 15.73
C ARG A 112 -8.09 -2.19 14.26
N VAL A 113 -9.15 -2.78 13.71
CA VAL A 113 -9.24 -3.11 12.28
C VAL A 113 -9.11 -1.85 11.42
N ASP A 114 -9.77 -0.76 11.82
CA ASP A 114 -9.67 0.53 11.12
C ASP A 114 -8.25 1.11 11.19
N ALA A 115 -7.58 1.02 12.34
CA ALA A 115 -6.20 1.46 12.49
C ALA A 115 -5.24 0.65 11.59
N LEU A 116 -5.43 -0.67 11.47
CA LEU A 116 -4.63 -1.54 10.61
C LEU A 116 -4.90 -1.25 9.12
N ALA A 117 -6.16 -1.05 8.73
CA ALA A 117 -6.53 -0.69 7.36
C ALA A 117 -5.89 0.64 6.94
N ARG A 118 -5.92 1.65 7.81
CA ARG A 118 -5.24 2.94 7.55
C ARG A 118 -3.74 2.79 7.41
N ARG A 119 -3.08 1.94 8.22
CA ARG A 119 -1.63 1.69 8.10
C ARG A 119 -1.27 1.08 6.76
N LYS A 120 -2.06 0.13 6.25
CA LYS A 120 -1.85 -0.46 4.92
C LYS A 120 -1.96 0.59 3.82
N ILE A 121 -3.05 1.38 3.82
CA ILE A 121 -3.27 2.46 2.85
C ILE A 121 -2.13 3.48 2.92
N ALA A 122 -1.68 3.86 4.13
CA ALA A 122 -0.56 4.79 4.31
C ALA A 122 0.76 4.18 3.82
N ALA A 123 1.02 2.89 4.07
CA ALA A 123 2.22 2.19 3.59
C ALA A 123 2.21 2.05 2.05
N GLU A 124 1.06 1.76 1.44
CA GLU A 124 0.91 1.74 -0.02
C GLU A 124 1.09 3.15 -0.61
N ALA A 125 0.55 4.19 0.04
CA ALA A 125 0.74 5.58 -0.38
C ALA A 125 2.21 6.06 -0.24
N VAL A 126 2.99 5.49 0.69
CA VAL A 126 4.44 5.75 0.82
C VAL A 126 5.23 5.04 -0.28
N ASN A 127 4.74 3.91 -0.79
CA ASN A 127 5.44 3.09 -1.77
C ASN A 127 5.07 3.39 -3.23
N GLU A 128 3.98 4.12 -3.45
CA GLU A 128 3.50 4.51 -4.77
C GLU A 128 3.10 5.99 -4.81
N LEU A 129 3.51 6.68 -5.87
CA LEU A 129 2.98 7.99 -6.20
C LEU A 129 2.01 7.86 -7.37
N ARG A 130 0.81 8.46 -7.25
CA ARG A 130 -0.21 8.42 -8.30
C ARG A 130 -0.62 9.82 -8.72
N VAL A 131 -0.64 10.07 -10.03
CA VAL A 131 -1.12 11.33 -10.62
C VAL A 131 -1.85 11.01 -11.93
N GLY A 132 -3.18 11.05 -11.91
CA GLY A 132 -4.00 10.64 -13.05
C GLY A 132 -3.78 9.17 -13.40
N ASP A 133 -3.36 8.91 -14.63
CA ASP A 133 -3.03 7.59 -15.17
C ASP A 133 -1.59 7.13 -14.91
N LEU A 134 -0.78 7.96 -14.22
CA LEU A 134 0.58 7.64 -13.81
C LEU A 134 0.60 6.99 -12.43
N CYS A 135 1.34 5.89 -12.29
CA CYS A 135 1.64 5.22 -11.04
C CYS A 135 3.14 4.92 -10.97
N LEU A 136 3.84 5.50 -10.00
CA LEU A 136 5.26 5.28 -9.77
C LEU A 136 5.45 4.36 -8.55
N ASP A 137 5.87 3.12 -8.80
CA ASP A 137 6.27 2.17 -7.76
C ASP A 137 7.68 2.53 -7.28
N LEU A 138 7.79 3.02 -6.04
CA LEU A 138 9.05 3.47 -5.44
C LEU A 138 9.93 2.29 -4.99
N ILE A 139 9.34 1.14 -4.68
CA ILE A 139 10.07 -0.06 -4.25
C ILE A 139 10.71 -0.74 -5.45
N ASN A 140 9.91 -1.07 -6.46
CA ASN A 140 10.39 -1.76 -7.67
C ASN A 140 11.03 -0.80 -8.67
N ARG A 141 10.92 0.51 -8.45
CA ARG A 141 11.43 1.60 -9.30
C ARG A 141 10.90 1.53 -10.73
N VAL A 142 9.60 1.26 -10.87
CA VAL A 142 8.89 1.16 -12.14
C VAL A 142 7.82 2.24 -12.23
N LEU A 143 7.77 2.94 -13.36
CA LEU A 143 6.66 3.83 -13.70
C LEU A 143 5.65 3.07 -14.56
N TYR A 144 4.39 3.22 -14.25
CA TYR A 144 3.29 2.73 -15.09
C TYR A 144 2.47 3.92 -15.62
N ARG A 145 1.99 3.81 -16.83
CA ARG A 145 0.97 4.69 -17.39
C ARG A 145 -0.18 3.85 -17.96
N ALA A 146 -1.40 4.04 -17.46
CA ALA A 146 -2.56 3.21 -17.79
C ALA A 146 -2.20 1.70 -17.72
N ASP A 147 -1.59 1.27 -16.62
CA ASP A 147 -1.12 -0.10 -16.31
C ASP A 147 -0.01 -0.64 -17.22
N LYS A 148 0.53 0.16 -18.15
CA LYS A 148 1.67 -0.23 -18.99
C LYS A 148 2.98 0.21 -18.34
N PRO A 149 3.95 -0.70 -18.13
CA PRO A 149 5.24 -0.34 -17.55
C PRO A 149 6.06 0.51 -18.53
N ILE A 150 6.74 1.52 -17.98
CA ILE A 150 7.64 2.42 -18.69
C ILE A 150 9.03 2.33 -18.06
N GLU A 151 10.00 1.90 -18.84
CA GLU A 151 11.39 1.83 -18.38
C GLU A 151 12.02 3.22 -18.32
N LEU A 152 12.50 3.58 -17.14
CA LEU A 152 13.20 4.83 -16.88
C LEU A 152 14.66 4.56 -16.49
N LEU A 153 15.57 5.41 -16.96
CA LEU A 153 16.94 5.45 -16.45
C LEU A 153 16.96 6.02 -15.02
N PRO A 154 17.98 5.73 -14.21
CA PRO A 154 18.01 6.16 -12.80
C PRO A 154 17.75 7.65 -12.56
N LYS A 155 18.29 8.53 -13.42
CA LYS A 155 18.05 9.98 -13.32
C LYS A 155 16.66 10.39 -13.81
N GLU A 156 16.12 9.71 -14.80
CA GLU A 156 14.74 9.93 -15.27
C GLU A 156 13.74 9.53 -14.19
N PHE A 157 13.98 8.40 -13.50
CA PHE A 157 13.18 7.96 -12.37
C PHE A 157 13.17 9.00 -11.25
N ALA A 158 14.35 9.47 -10.81
CA ALA A 158 14.46 10.47 -9.76
C ALA A 158 13.79 11.82 -10.12
N ILE A 159 13.83 12.21 -11.39
CA ILE A 159 13.11 13.40 -11.88
C ILE A 159 11.60 13.21 -11.80
N ILE A 160 11.09 12.05 -12.26
CA ILE A 160 9.64 11.73 -12.18
C ILE A 160 9.17 11.63 -10.74
N GLU A 161 9.93 10.97 -9.88
CA GLU A 161 9.66 10.89 -8.43
C GLU A 161 9.50 12.30 -7.83
N PHE A 162 10.45 13.19 -8.11
CA PHE A 162 10.39 14.57 -7.63
C PHE A 162 9.19 15.34 -8.19
N LEU A 163 8.90 15.20 -9.49
CA LEU A 163 7.76 15.86 -10.14
C LEU A 163 6.42 15.33 -9.61
N MET A 164 6.27 14.02 -9.42
CA MET A 164 5.04 13.40 -8.90
C MET A 164 4.82 13.74 -7.42
N SER A 165 5.89 13.80 -6.61
CA SER A 165 5.80 14.25 -5.21
C SER A 165 5.37 15.71 -5.08
N ASN A 166 5.58 16.53 -6.13
CA ASN A 166 5.19 17.93 -6.20
C ASN A 166 4.09 18.17 -7.25
N ALA A 167 3.23 17.18 -7.49
CA ALA A 167 2.21 17.27 -8.52
C ALA A 167 1.30 18.50 -8.34
N GLY A 168 0.96 19.15 -9.45
CA GLY A 168 0.18 20.39 -9.47
C GLY A 168 0.96 21.66 -9.09
N THR A 169 2.18 21.53 -8.57
CA THR A 169 3.03 22.65 -8.16
C THR A 169 4.09 22.96 -9.23
N LEU A 170 4.40 24.25 -9.39
CA LEU A 170 5.48 24.69 -10.25
C LEU A 170 6.83 24.38 -9.58
N VAL A 171 7.66 23.56 -10.20
CA VAL A 171 9.02 23.28 -9.75
C VAL A 171 10.05 23.88 -10.70
N SER A 172 11.03 24.59 -10.16
CA SER A 172 12.09 25.19 -10.97
C SER A 172 13.13 24.15 -11.41
N ARG A 173 13.88 24.45 -12.47
CA ARG A 173 15.02 23.63 -12.91
C ARG A 173 16.06 23.44 -11.80
N LYS A 174 16.28 24.48 -11.02
CA LYS A 174 17.18 24.44 -9.86
C LYS A 174 16.72 23.45 -8.81
N MET A 175 15.44 23.48 -8.43
CA MET A 175 14.86 22.53 -7.46
C MET A 175 15.01 21.08 -7.93
N ILE A 176 14.71 20.80 -9.20
CA ILE A 176 14.89 19.46 -9.78
C ILE A 176 16.34 19.04 -9.72
N PHE A 177 17.25 19.93 -10.11
CA PHE A 177 18.68 19.61 -10.15
C PHE A 177 19.21 19.32 -8.76
N GLU A 178 18.97 20.18 -7.77
CA GLU A 178 19.41 20.01 -6.39
C GLU A 178 18.86 18.72 -5.77
N SER A 179 17.61 18.40 -6.02
CA SER A 179 16.98 17.16 -5.53
C SER A 179 17.61 15.90 -6.14
N VAL A 180 17.89 15.90 -7.44
CA VAL A 180 18.32 14.70 -8.18
C VAL A 180 19.83 14.50 -8.19
N TRP A 181 20.62 15.58 -8.13
CA TRP A 181 22.10 15.51 -8.17
C TRP A 181 22.77 15.78 -6.83
N GLY A 182 22.06 16.36 -5.84
CA GLY A 182 22.54 16.48 -4.46
C GLY A 182 23.58 17.59 -4.20
N TYR A 183 23.81 18.48 -5.17
CA TYR A 183 24.71 19.64 -5.02
C TYR A 183 24.14 20.88 -5.70
N SER A 184 24.67 22.05 -5.31
CA SER A 184 24.14 23.33 -5.78
C SER A 184 24.36 23.52 -7.28
N PHE A 185 23.33 24.07 -7.92
CA PHE A 185 23.27 24.32 -9.35
C PHE A 185 24.28 25.39 -9.81
N ASN A 186 25.20 25.02 -10.71
CA ASN A 186 26.04 25.95 -11.44
C ASN A 186 25.75 25.88 -12.95
N HIS A 187 24.96 26.82 -13.44
CA HIS A 187 24.81 27.28 -14.82
C HIS A 187 24.42 26.35 -15.99
N GLU A 188 24.14 25.05 -15.81
CA GLU A 188 23.71 24.21 -16.95
C GLU A 188 22.25 23.76 -16.87
N SER A 189 21.34 24.68 -17.21
CA SER A 189 19.88 24.41 -17.27
C SER A 189 19.49 23.39 -18.34
N SER A 190 20.32 23.18 -19.36
CA SER A 190 20.02 22.30 -20.51
C SER A 190 19.92 20.81 -20.15
N VAL A 191 20.61 20.33 -19.11
CA VAL A 191 20.58 18.91 -18.71
C VAL A 191 19.17 18.47 -18.29
N ILE A 192 18.48 19.31 -17.54
CA ILE A 192 17.08 19.02 -17.12
C ILE A 192 16.17 18.97 -18.33
N ASP A 193 16.25 19.93 -19.25
CA ASP A 193 15.40 19.97 -20.45
C ASP A 193 15.63 18.73 -21.33
N VAL A 194 16.85 18.24 -21.44
CA VAL A 194 17.17 16.99 -22.17
C VAL A 194 16.49 15.78 -21.51
N HIS A 195 16.59 15.63 -20.17
CA HIS A 195 15.95 14.53 -19.48
C HIS A 195 14.43 14.63 -19.56
N ILE A 196 13.85 15.81 -19.36
CA ILE A 196 12.40 16.03 -19.51
C ILE A 196 11.93 15.67 -20.92
N GLY A 197 12.70 16.03 -21.95
CA GLY A 197 12.39 15.67 -23.34
C GLY A 197 12.37 14.14 -23.57
N LYS A 198 13.33 13.40 -22.97
CA LYS A 198 13.36 11.94 -23.04
C LYS A 198 12.19 11.31 -22.27
N ILE A 199 11.91 11.80 -21.08
CA ILE A 199 10.80 11.34 -20.25
C ILE A 199 9.47 11.55 -20.99
N ARG A 200 9.22 12.72 -21.54
CA ARG A 200 8.00 13.01 -22.33
C ARG A 200 7.81 12.02 -23.47
N LYS A 201 8.86 11.71 -24.23
CA LYS A 201 8.78 10.74 -25.34
C LYS A 201 8.43 9.33 -24.87
N LYS A 202 8.81 8.96 -23.64
CA LYS A 202 8.45 7.66 -23.05
C LYS A 202 7.03 7.66 -22.47
N LEU A 203 6.63 8.76 -21.86
CA LEU A 203 5.30 8.92 -21.28
C LEU A 203 4.21 9.07 -22.33
N ASP A 204 4.46 9.85 -23.36
CA ASP A 204 3.49 10.23 -24.38
C ASP A 204 4.18 10.24 -25.76
N PRO A 205 4.37 9.04 -26.38
CA PRO A 205 5.05 8.93 -27.65
C PRO A 205 4.36 9.73 -28.78
N ASP A 206 3.04 9.81 -28.73
CA ASP A 206 2.22 10.49 -29.75
C ASP A 206 2.01 11.98 -29.46
N GLY A 207 2.38 12.44 -28.26
CA GLY A 207 2.26 13.85 -27.83
C GLY A 207 0.82 14.35 -27.64
N LEU A 208 -0.14 13.41 -27.52
CA LEU A 208 -1.57 13.72 -27.46
C LEU A 208 -2.07 14.03 -26.02
N ASN A 209 -1.42 13.47 -25.01
CA ASN A 209 -1.82 13.58 -23.61
C ASN A 209 -0.65 13.98 -22.68
N PRO A 210 -0.12 15.20 -22.81
CA PRO A 210 1.03 15.62 -22.04
C PRO A 210 0.68 15.78 -20.55
N CYS A 211 1.44 15.11 -19.67
CA CYS A 211 1.33 15.24 -18.23
C CYS A 211 2.41 16.17 -17.62
N ILE A 212 3.52 16.42 -18.31
CA ILE A 212 4.57 17.35 -17.88
C ILE A 212 4.47 18.62 -18.74
N HIS A 213 4.16 19.77 -18.11
CA HIS A 213 4.00 21.06 -18.78
C HIS A 213 5.20 21.97 -18.50
N THR A 214 5.69 22.67 -19.53
CA THR A 214 6.75 23.67 -19.37
C THR A 214 6.13 25.04 -19.09
N VAL A 215 6.58 25.67 -18.00
CA VAL A 215 6.35 27.09 -17.76
C VAL A 215 7.60 27.84 -18.22
N ARG A 216 7.47 28.64 -19.28
CA ARG A 216 8.61 29.35 -19.91
C ARG A 216 9.41 30.12 -18.86
N ASN A 217 10.73 30.05 -18.96
CA ASN A 217 11.71 30.69 -18.10
C ASN A 217 11.63 30.37 -16.60
N THR A 218 10.71 29.46 -16.16
CA THR A 218 10.50 29.16 -14.75
C THR A 218 10.80 27.70 -14.44
N GLY A 219 10.11 26.75 -15.08
CA GLY A 219 10.26 25.34 -14.74
C GLY A 219 9.20 24.44 -15.36
N PHE A 220 8.76 23.45 -14.58
CA PHE A 220 7.83 22.42 -15.00
C PHE A 220 6.72 22.19 -13.98
N ILE A 221 5.57 21.74 -14.46
CA ILE A 221 4.45 21.28 -13.64
C ILE A 221 4.04 19.90 -14.16
N LEU A 222 3.91 18.93 -13.25
CA LEU A 222 3.31 17.63 -13.58
C LEU A 222 1.84 17.64 -13.13
N ARG A 223 0.93 17.28 -14.03
CA ARG A 223 -0.52 17.18 -13.78
C ARG A 223 -1.07 15.92 -14.42
N ALA A 224 -2.23 15.44 -13.95
CA ALA A 224 -2.98 14.43 -14.68
C ALA A 224 -3.21 14.87 -16.12
N ALA A 225 -3.11 13.94 -17.07
CA ALA A 225 -3.55 14.19 -18.43
C ALA A 225 -5.06 14.49 -18.42
N ALA A 226 -5.51 15.41 -19.25
CA ALA A 226 -6.91 15.82 -19.34
C ALA A 226 -7.76 14.74 -20.00
#